data_064354c0e7023803e8f89a130d445bff
#
_entry.id   064354c0e7023803e8f89a130d445bff
#
_cell.length_a   1.000
_cell.length_b   1.000
_cell.length_c   1.000
_cell.angle_alpha   90.00
_cell.angle_beta   90.00
_cell.angle_gamma   90.00
#
_symmetry.space_group_name_H-M   'P 1'
#
loop_
_entity.id
_entity.type
_entity.pdbx_description
1 polymer ?
#
loop_
_entity_poly.entity_id
_entity_poly.type
_entity_poly.pdbx_seq_one_letter_code
_entity_poly.pdbx_strand_id
1 'polypeptide(L)'
;MLPVNCGSHTDYQNFVVTNLRKYYPDPDALARSTRDIIEHFWNLNLYFTDTFMADKYSKFGPAPRTPSCMQRSYLLSIDFKVTSLTEWAAQLKMNPLYAILSGFEPDNTPGVGTFYDFINRLWNSDDNHMSPHIHPLKTKVKKPKTKGTKADSVEKVTVADLLPVFENTDFKLDEQPYSSLFTIYQKEFLDVSVSTGLIHSDALALAGDGTPVVTSHRERKKRICKCKENGITDCKCDRYFSQPDCDIGWDSSRDCYYHGYNLYMLVDFQSDLPVFPHFCCASKHDSHGFLHAFFRMKFICPKISHKNGCISCTCETPCSDAKYGRTVHLVMKDNPRLFNNPPRSSKEWKLEYNARTSAERSNKREKLDFKLEDGRHRSTKMWYCRLYHILMLQHLDAWDLPPESTLKKMILDAA
;
A
#
# COMPACT_ATOMS: atom_id res chain seq x y z
N MET A 1 -26.39 -8.08 -5.92
CA MET A 1 -25.69 -9.30 -6.34
C MET A 1 -24.73 -8.89 -7.43
N LEU A 2 -23.44 -9.15 -7.26
CA LEU A 2 -22.55 -9.11 -8.42
C LEU A 2 -23.12 -10.10 -9.44
N PRO A 3 -23.14 -9.77 -10.73
CA PRO A 3 -23.55 -10.74 -11.73
C PRO A 3 -22.67 -11.98 -11.57
N VAL A 4 -23.26 -13.17 -11.64
CA VAL A 4 -22.56 -14.46 -11.51
C VAL A 4 -21.45 -14.61 -12.57
N ASN A 5 -21.54 -13.85 -13.66
CA ASN A 5 -20.53 -13.65 -14.66
C ASN A 5 -19.97 -12.22 -14.53
N CYS A 6 -19.03 -11.99 -13.62
CA CYS A 6 -18.09 -10.90 -13.79
C CYS A 6 -17.41 -11.13 -15.14
N GLY A 7 -17.50 -10.17 -16.06
CA GLY A 7 -16.93 -10.32 -17.38
C GLY A 7 -15.43 -10.66 -17.31
N SER A 8 -14.98 -11.52 -18.20
CA SER A 8 -13.55 -11.88 -18.27
C SER A 8 -12.67 -10.66 -18.60
N HIS A 9 -11.38 -10.78 -18.42
CA HIS A 9 -10.45 -9.74 -18.88
C HIS A 9 -10.63 -9.43 -20.37
N THR A 10 -10.90 -10.45 -21.19
CA THR A 10 -11.21 -10.30 -22.62
C THR A 10 -12.47 -9.48 -22.87
N ASP A 11 -13.50 -9.63 -22.04
CA ASP A 11 -14.72 -8.82 -22.17
C ASP A 11 -14.43 -7.34 -21.89
N TYR A 12 -13.61 -7.05 -20.88
CA TYR A 12 -13.11 -5.70 -20.62
C TYR A 12 -12.30 -5.15 -21.80
N GLN A 13 -11.38 -5.94 -22.34
CA GLN A 13 -10.57 -5.54 -23.49
C GLN A 13 -11.43 -5.22 -24.72
N ASN A 14 -12.42 -6.06 -25.01
CA ASN A 14 -13.37 -5.84 -26.09
C ASN A 14 -14.25 -4.60 -25.86
N PHE A 15 -14.68 -4.38 -24.63
CA PHE A 15 -15.42 -3.17 -24.24
C PHE A 15 -14.60 -1.90 -24.50
N VAL A 16 -13.32 -1.89 -24.10
CA VAL A 16 -12.41 -0.76 -24.31
C VAL A 16 -12.23 -0.49 -25.80
N VAL A 17 -11.91 -1.52 -26.59
CA VAL A 17 -11.70 -1.38 -28.04
C VAL A 17 -12.95 -0.84 -28.74
N THR A 18 -14.14 -1.40 -28.40
CA THR A 18 -15.41 -0.98 -28.99
C THR A 18 -15.71 0.50 -28.71
N ASN A 19 -15.50 0.93 -27.48
CA ASN A 19 -15.75 2.32 -27.10
C ASN A 19 -14.66 3.26 -27.60
N LEU A 20 -13.38 2.85 -27.63
CA LEU A 20 -12.33 3.68 -28.24
C LEU A 20 -12.58 3.93 -29.74
N ARG A 21 -13.02 2.93 -30.50
CA ARG A 21 -13.44 3.12 -31.89
C ARG A 21 -14.54 4.15 -32.05
N LYS A 22 -15.48 4.16 -31.14
CA LYS A 22 -16.62 5.09 -31.17
C LYS A 22 -16.23 6.52 -30.82
N TYR A 23 -15.43 6.72 -29.81
CA TYR A 23 -15.11 8.04 -29.25
C TYR A 23 -13.76 8.59 -29.72
N TYR A 24 -12.81 7.72 -30.09
CA TYR A 24 -11.43 8.04 -30.47
C TYR A 24 -11.00 7.19 -31.68
N PRO A 25 -11.64 7.38 -32.86
CA PRO A 25 -11.40 6.55 -34.03
C PRO A 25 -9.97 6.72 -34.60
N ASP A 26 -9.32 7.85 -34.31
CA ASP A 26 -7.92 8.08 -34.65
C ASP A 26 -7.05 8.07 -33.39
N PRO A 27 -6.39 6.93 -33.06
CA PRO A 27 -5.50 6.83 -31.91
C PRO A 27 -4.27 7.73 -32.00
N ASP A 28 -3.83 8.10 -33.20
CA ASP A 28 -2.66 8.94 -33.40
C ASP A 28 -2.93 10.42 -33.06
N ALA A 29 -4.21 10.82 -32.98
CA ALA A 29 -4.59 12.13 -32.47
C ALA A 29 -4.39 12.28 -30.94
N LEU A 30 -4.22 11.17 -30.21
CA LEU A 30 -3.94 11.19 -28.78
C LEU A 30 -2.46 11.41 -28.49
N ALA A 31 -2.16 12.15 -27.42
CA ALA A 31 -0.80 12.32 -26.95
C ALA A 31 -0.16 10.95 -26.61
N ARG A 32 1.15 10.80 -26.82
CA ARG A 32 1.88 9.55 -26.55
C ARG A 32 1.66 9.06 -25.11
N SER A 33 1.80 9.94 -24.12
CA SER A 33 1.56 9.61 -22.71
C SER A 33 0.15 9.07 -22.44
N THR A 34 -0.84 9.57 -23.19
CA THR A 34 -2.22 9.06 -23.09
C THR A 34 -2.34 7.66 -23.70
N ARG A 35 -1.64 7.41 -24.81
CA ARG A 35 -1.61 6.08 -25.44
C ARG A 35 -0.93 5.06 -24.52
N ASP A 36 0.18 5.44 -23.89
CA ASP A 36 0.87 4.57 -22.93
C ASP A 36 -0.05 4.18 -21.76
N ILE A 37 -0.83 5.12 -21.22
CA ILE A 37 -1.84 4.84 -20.19
C ILE A 37 -2.93 3.90 -20.72
N ILE A 38 -3.42 4.11 -21.94
CA ILE A 38 -4.43 3.22 -22.55
C ILE A 38 -3.89 1.79 -22.64
N GLU A 39 -2.66 1.61 -23.13
CA GLU A 39 -2.02 0.30 -23.25
C GLU A 39 -1.84 -0.38 -21.89
N HIS A 40 -1.35 0.33 -20.89
CA HIS A 40 -1.19 -0.20 -19.53
C HIS A 40 -2.52 -0.70 -18.96
N PHE A 41 -3.55 0.13 -19.00
CA PHE A 41 -4.86 -0.22 -18.41
C PHE A 41 -5.62 -1.25 -19.23
N TRP A 42 -5.46 -1.28 -20.56
CA TRP A 42 -6.05 -2.31 -21.42
C TRP A 42 -5.47 -3.70 -21.13
N ASN A 43 -4.17 -3.78 -20.81
CA ASN A 43 -3.49 -5.03 -20.46
C ASN A 43 -3.65 -5.42 -18.99
N LEU A 44 -4.11 -4.52 -18.11
CA LEU A 44 -4.25 -4.77 -16.68
C LEU A 44 -5.41 -5.73 -16.40
N ASN A 45 -5.08 -6.97 -16.02
CA ASN A 45 -6.04 -7.99 -15.63
C ASN A 45 -6.36 -7.89 -14.13
N LEU A 46 -7.59 -7.53 -13.79
CA LEU A 46 -8.11 -7.43 -12.41
C LEU A 46 -9.25 -8.43 -12.14
N TYR A 47 -9.24 -9.57 -12.79
CA TYR A 47 -10.29 -10.58 -12.61
C TYR A 47 -10.29 -11.18 -11.19
N PHE A 48 -9.14 -11.28 -10.55
CA PHE A 48 -9.04 -11.76 -9.18
C PHE A 48 -9.80 -10.84 -8.21
N THR A 49 -9.73 -9.53 -8.39
CA THR A 49 -10.48 -8.55 -7.56
C THR A 49 -11.97 -8.85 -7.58
N ASP A 50 -12.56 -9.18 -8.73
CA ASP A 50 -13.99 -9.48 -8.84
C ASP A 50 -14.38 -10.74 -8.06
N THR A 51 -13.60 -11.80 -8.22
CA THR A 51 -13.85 -13.08 -7.53
C THR A 51 -13.61 -12.97 -6.02
N PHE A 52 -12.53 -12.32 -5.62
CA PHE A 52 -12.16 -12.12 -4.23
C PHE A 52 -13.17 -11.26 -3.46
N MET A 53 -13.71 -10.24 -4.12
CA MET A 53 -14.64 -9.29 -3.50
C MET A 53 -16.11 -9.75 -3.57
N ALA A 54 -16.44 -10.82 -4.28
CA ALA A 54 -17.82 -11.25 -4.53
C ALA A 54 -18.65 -11.39 -3.25
N ASP A 55 -18.07 -12.01 -2.21
CA ASP A 55 -18.76 -12.25 -0.93
C ASP A 55 -18.95 -10.99 -0.08
N LYS A 56 -18.25 -9.89 -0.41
CA LYS A 56 -18.38 -8.60 0.28
C LYS A 56 -19.56 -7.75 -0.23
N TYR A 57 -20.30 -8.26 -1.20
CA TYR A 57 -21.47 -7.59 -1.77
C TYR A 57 -22.78 -8.28 -1.38
N SER A 58 -23.79 -7.45 -1.07
CA SER A 58 -25.11 -7.97 -0.73
C SER A 58 -25.70 -8.79 -1.87
N LYS A 59 -26.40 -9.86 -1.53
CA LYS A 59 -27.19 -10.67 -2.48
C LYS A 59 -28.51 -10.01 -2.87
N PHE A 60 -28.87 -8.92 -2.23
CA PHE A 60 -30.15 -8.20 -2.43
C PHE A 60 -29.86 -6.74 -2.80
N GLY A 61 -30.77 -6.14 -3.56
CA GLY A 61 -30.70 -4.74 -3.96
C GLY A 61 -30.25 -4.54 -5.42
N PRO A 62 -30.03 -3.29 -5.84
CA PRO A 62 -29.58 -2.98 -7.20
C PRO A 62 -28.19 -3.57 -7.46
N ALA A 63 -27.92 -3.93 -8.72
CA ALA A 63 -26.64 -4.47 -9.13
C ALA A 63 -25.50 -3.47 -8.81
N PRO A 64 -24.48 -3.87 -8.05
CA PRO A 64 -23.36 -3.02 -7.75
C PRO A 64 -22.46 -2.82 -8.97
N ARG A 65 -21.63 -1.80 -8.94
CA ARG A 65 -20.52 -1.65 -9.91
C ARG A 65 -19.52 -2.78 -9.71
N THR A 66 -18.99 -3.29 -10.81
CA THR A 66 -17.99 -4.36 -10.80
C THR A 66 -16.73 -3.92 -10.05
N PRO A 67 -16.23 -4.71 -9.09
CA PRO A 67 -15.06 -4.34 -8.28
C PRO A 67 -13.83 -4.01 -9.11
N SER A 68 -13.51 -4.78 -10.15
CA SER A 68 -12.38 -4.52 -11.05
C SER A 68 -12.49 -3.18 -11.76
N CYS A 69 -13.72 -2.76 -12.17
CA CYS A 69 -13.94 -1.44 -12.76
C CYS A 69 -13.73 -0.32 -11.72
N MET A 70 -14.18 -0.52 -10.49
CA MET A 70 -13.93 0.43 -9.39
C MET A 70 -12.44 0.54 -9.07
N GLN A 71 -11.74 -0.59 -9.06
CA GLN A 71 -10.30 -0.68 -8.83
C GLN A 71 -9.51 0.05 -9.92
N ARG A 72 -9.80 -0.23 -11.21
CA ARG A 72 -9.19 0.50 -12.35
C ARG A 72 -9.45 1.99 -12.27
N SER A 73 -10.67 2.38 -11.97
CA SER A 73 -11.04 3.78 -11.85
C SER A 73 -10.26 4.50 -10.75
N TYR A 74 -10.04 3.83 -9.62
CA TYR A 74 -9.25 4.42 -8.54
C TYR A 74 -7.76 4.51 -8.90
N LEU A 75 -7.20 3.48 -9.55
CA LEU A 75 -5.83 3.50 -10.09
C LEU A 75 -5.66 4.65 -11.09
N LEU A 76 -6.56 4.79 -12.05
CA LEU A 76 -6.56 5.90 -13.01
C LEU A 76 -6.58 7.27 -12.32
N SER A 77 -7.38 7.44 -11.25
CA SER A 77 -7.41 8.70 -10.52
C SER A 77 -6.05 9.10 -9.96
N ILE A 78 -5.27 8.13 -9.51
CA ILE A 78 -3.92 8.37 -8.98
C ILE A 78 -2.94 8.62 -10.11
N ASP A 79 -3.02 7.87 -11.19
CA ASP A 79 -2.16 8.05 -12.36
C ASP A 79 -2.35 9.42 -13.00
N PHE A 80 -3.58 9.89 -13.14
CA PHE A 80 -3.90 11.27 -13.56
C PHE A 80 -3.68 12.33 -12.47
N LYS A 81 -3.07 11.95 -11.33
CA LYS A 81 -2.70 12.86 -10.22
C LYS A 81 -3.90 13.58 -9.60
N VAL A 82 -5.09 13.00 -9.67
CA VAL A 82 -6.30 13.53 -9.02
C VAL A 82 -6.30 13.08 -7.55
N THR A 83 -6.31 14.03 -6.64
CA THR A 83 -6.18 13.77 -5.20
C THR A 83 -7.51 13.71 -4.45
N SER A 84 -8.61 14.03 -5.12
CA SER A 84 -9.96 14.09 -4.57
C SER A 84 -10.92 13.15 -5.31
N LEU A 85 -11.58 12.24 -4.59
CA LEU A 85 -12.62 11.38 -5.17
C LEU A 85 -13.82 12.16 -5.70
N THR A 86 -14.14 13.32 -5.12
CA THR A 86 -15.20 14.19 -5.60
C THR A 86 -14.84 14.78 -6.96
N GLU A 87 -13.62 15.22 -7.12
CA GLU A 87 -13.09 15.72 -8.39
C GLU A 87 -13.01 14.59 -9.42
N TRP A 88 -12.50 13.42 -9.04
CA TRP A 88 -12.43 12.27 -9.93
C TRP A 88 -13.82 11.86 -10.46
N ALA A 89 -14.83 11.74 -9.60
CA ALA A 89 -16.19 11.43 -10.01
C ALA A 89 -16.78 12.48 -10.97
N ALA A 90 -16.38 13.75 -10.85
CA ALA A 90 -16.78 14.79 -11.81
C ALA A 90 -16.03 14.62 -13.14
N GLN A 91 -14.73 14.35 -13.12
CA GLN A 91 -13.92 14.13 -14.33
C GLN A 91 -14.37 12.90 -15.11
N LEU A 92 -14.76 11.81 -14.45
CA LEU A 92 -15.34 10.62 -15.10
C LEU A 92 -16.58 10.93 -15.93
N LYS A 93 -17.43 11.87 -15.49
CA LYS A 93 -18.62 12.30 -16.23
C LYS A 93 -18.29 13.17 -17.42
N MET A 94 -17.21 13.92 -17.35
CA MET A 94 -16.83 14.90 -18.38
C MET A 94 -15.92 14.30 -19.44
N ASN A 95 -15.16 13.26 -19.11
CA ASN A 95 -14.17 12.69 -20.01
C ASN A 95 -14.51 11.22 -20.34
N PRO A 96 -15.01 10.93 -21.55
CA PRO A 96 -15.33 9.57 -21.97
C PRO A 96 -14.15 8.61 -21.85
N LEU A 97 -12.92 9.04 -22.10
CA LEU A 97 -11.74 8.19 -22.01
C LEU A 97 -11.57 7.60 -20.62
N TYR A 98 -11.74 8.41 -19.57
CA TYR A 98 -11.59 7.96 -18.20
C TYR A 98 -12.65 6.92 -17.81
N ALA A 99 -13.87 7.12 -18.27
CA ALA A 99 -14.95 6.15 -18.07
C ALA A 99 -14.64 4.83 -18.80
N ILE A 100 -14.26 4.89 -20.09
CA ILE A 100 -13.93 3.72 -20.92
C ILE A 100 -12.80 2.91 -20.29
N LEU A 101 -11.69 3.54 -19.91
CA LEU A 101 -10.55 2.85 -19.30
C LEU A 101 -10.87 2.29 -17.91
N SER A 102 -11.80 2.89 -17.19
CA SER A 102 -12.33 2.33 -15.95
C SER A 102 -13.22 1.10 -16.17
N GLY A 103 -13.75 0.90 -17.38
CA GLY A 103 -14.75 -0.13 -17.70
C GLY A 103 -16.19 0.33 -17.48
N PHE A 104 -16.46 1.65 -17.51
CA PHE A 104 -17.79 2.22 -17.40
C PHE A 104 -18.25 2.80 -18.75
N GLU A 105 -19.56 2.67 -19.02
CA GLU A 105 -20.15 3.45 -20.10
C GLU A 105 -20.03 4.94 -19.79
N PRO A 106 -19.63 5.78 -20.78
CA PRO A 106 -19.39 7.21 -20.56
C PRO A 106 -20.56 8.00 -19.96
N ASP A 107 -21.79 7.56 -20.21
CA ASP A 107 -23.01 8.17 -19.68
C ASP A 107 -23.49 7.54 -18.37
N ASN A 108 -22.84 6.47 -17.89
CA ASN A 108 -23.22 5.72 -16.72
C ASN A 108 -22.05 5.50 -15.75
N THR A 109 -21.47 6.56 -15.25
CA THR A 109 -20.33 6.54 -14.34
C THR A 109 -20.74 6.51 -12.85
N PRO A 110 -19.91 5.95 -11.95
CA PRO A 110 -20.18 5.93 -10.52
C PRO A 110 -20.09 7.32 -9.90
N GLY A 111 -20.94 7.55 -8.89
CA GLY A 111 -20.84 8.74 -8.05
C GLY A 111 -19.81 8.58 -6.93
N VAL A 112 -19.51 9.68 -6.24
CA VAL A 112 -18.54 9.73 -5.15
C VAL A 112 -18.85 8.74 -4.02
N GLY A 113 -20.13 8.56 -3.68
CA GLY A 113 -20.57 7.61 -2.65
C GLY A 113 -20.16 6.16 -2.97
N THR A 114 -20.26 5.77 -4.25
CA THR A 114 -19.89 4.43 -4.72
C THR A 114 -18.41 4.14 -4.50
N PHE A 115 -17.53 5.15 -4.67
CA PHE A 115 -16.09 5.00 -4.35
C PHE A 115 -15.86 4.81 -2.86
N TYR A 116 -16.54 5.56 -2.00
CA TYR A 116 -16.43 5.36 -0.55
C TYR A 116 -16.95 3.97 -0.13
N ASP A 117 -18.04 3.50 -0.73
CA ASP A 117 -18.57 2.17 -0.47
C ASP A 117 -17.60 1.06 -0.91
N PHE A 118 -16.94 1.24 -2.06
CA PHE A 118 -15.90 0.33 -2.53
C PHE A 118 -14.71 0.29 -1.56
N ILE A 119 -14.19 1.45 -1.14
CA ILE A 119 -13.08 1.55 -0.18
C ILE A 119 -13.48 0.94 1.18
N ASN A 120 -14.71 1.14 1.62
CA ASN A 120 -15.20 0.52 2.85
C ASN A 120 -15.18 -1.02 2.79
N ARG A 121 -15.48 -1.61 1.63
CA ARG A 121 -15.42 -3.07 1.43
C ARG A 121 -14.00 -3.62 1.37
N LEU A 122 -13.02 -2.80 0.97
CA LEU A 122 -11.60 -3.18 0.97
C LEU A 122 -11.00 -3.19 2.38
N TRP A 123 -11.65 -2.53 3.34
CA TRP A 123 -11.19 -2.42 4.72
C TRP A 123 -11.94 -3.38 5.62
N ASN A 124 -11.20 -4.29 6.27
CA ASN A 124 -11.80 -5.38 7.05
C ASN A 124 -12.06 -4.99 8.52
N SER A 125 -12.49 -3.76 8.77
CA SER A 125 -12.83 -3.29 10.11
C SER A 125 -13.91 -2.22 10.02
N ASP A 126 -14.76 -2.15 11.02
CA ASP A 126 -15.73 -1.07 11.20
C ASP A 126 -15.04 0.26 11.55
N ASP A 127 -13.87 0.19 12.18
CA ASP A 127 -13.04 1.36 12.46
C ASP A 127 -12.29 1.85 11.23
N ASN A 128 -12.27 3.16 11.06
CA ASN A 128 -11.50 3.81 9.99
C ASN A 128 -10.00 3.92 10.29
N HIS A 129 -9.57 3.47 11.44
CA HIS A 129 -8.22 3.59 11.99
C HIS A 129 -7.71 2.24 12.51
N MET A 130 -6.39 2.06 12.52
CA MET A 130 -5.74 0.88 13.08
C MET A 130 -5.77 0.90 14.62
N SER A 131 -5.63 2.11 15.17
CA SER A 131 -5.65 2.36 16.62
C SER A 131 -6.67 3.46 16.91
N PRO A 132 -7.96 3.13 17.04
CA PRO A 132 -9.00 4.12 17.34
C PRO A 132 -8.82 4.73 18.75
N HIS A 133 -7.85 4.27 19.50
CA HIS A 133 -7.63 4.61 20.88
C HIS A 133 -6.76 5.84 21.09
N ILE A 134 -6.90 6.35 22.29
CA ILE A 134 -6.22 7.47 22.88
C ILE A 134 -4.71 7.31 22.76
N HIS A 135 -4.06 8.28 22.13
CA HIS A 135 -2.63 8.45 22.35
C HIS A 135 -2.40 8.97 23.77
N PRO A 136 -1.67 8.22 24.61
CA PRO A 136 -1.31 8.72 25.91
C PRO A 136 -0.56 10.04 25.74
N LEU A 137 -0.97 11.06 26.47
CA LEU A 137 -0.28 12.34 26.47
C LEU A 137 1.17 12.07 26.86
N LYS A 138 2.11 12.36 25.95
CA LYS A 138 3.53 12.30 26.29
C LYS A 138 3.75 13.22 27.49
N THR A 139 4.14 12.64 28.61
CA THR A 139 4.54 13.40 29.80
C THR A 139 5.74 14.24 29.40
N LYS A 140 5.56 15.56 29.32
CA LYS A 140 6.69 16.45 29.08
C LYS A 140 7.65 16.28 30.24
N VAL A 141 8.83 15.72 29.99
CA VAL A 141 9.90 15.68 30.98
C VAL A 141 10.19 17.14 31.36
N LYS A 142 9.96 17.51 32.61
CA LYS A 142 10.22 18.88 33.08
C LYS A 142 11.71 19.13 32.92
N LYS A 143 12.08 20.17 32.18
CA LYS A 143 13.47 20.59 32.10
C LYS A 143 13.94 20.94 33.52
N PRO A 144 15.14 20.48 33.96
CA PRO A 144 15.65 20.82 35.27
C PRO A 144 15.74 22.35 35.39
N LYS A 145 15.30 22.87 36.53
CA LYS A 145 15.27 24.33 36.80
C LYS A 145 16.66 24.93 36.98
N THR A 146 17.67 24.11 37.20
CA THR A 146 19.05 24.52 37.49
C THR A 146 19.92 24.44 36.25
N LYS A 147 20.55 25.55 35.88
CA LYS A 147 21.49 25.61 34.74
C LYS A 147 22.67 24.70 34.99
N GLY A 148 22.88 23.72 34.13
CA GLY A 148 23.98 22.73 34.26
C GLY A 148 23.58 21.33 34.71
N THR A 149 22.35 21.11 35.19
CA THR A 149 21.84 19.77 35.48
C THR A 149 21.32 19.12 34.21
N LYS A 150 21.87 17.97 33.83
CA LYS A 150 21.30 17.18 32.73
C LYS A 150 19.92 16.69 33.15
N ALA A 151 18.95 16.80 32.24
CA ALA A 151 17.66 16.11 32.43
C ALA A 151 17.93 14.63 32.57
N ASP A 152 17.16 13.96 33.46
CA ASP A 152 17.20 12.51 33.54
C ASP A 152 17.06 11.93 32.14
N SER A 153 18.03 11.10 31.76
CA SER A 153 17.99 10.46 30.45
C SER A 153 16.76 9.55 30.44
N VAL A 154 15.82 9.84 29.56
CA VAL A 154 14.77 8.87 29.25
C VAL A 154 15.49 7.61 28.79
N GLU A 155 15.23 6.48 29.46
CA GLU A 155 15.77 5.19 29.03
C GLU A 155 15.49 5.02 27.53
N LYS A 156 16.56 4.91 26.75
CA LYS A 156 16.41 4.71 25.31
C LYS A 156 16.03 3.25 25.12
N VAL A 157 14.82 3.03 24.66
CA VAL A 157 14.38 1.71 24.21
C VAL A 157 15.32 1.24 23.12
N THR A 158 16.05 0.17 23.38
CA THR A 158 16.97 -0.45 22.43
C THR A 158 16.25 -1.47 21.56
N VAL A 159 16.88 -1.90 20.47
CA VAL A 159 16.36 -2.99 19.64
C VAL A 159 16.20 -4.28 20.46
N ALA A 160 17.12 -4.54 21.38
CA ALA A 160 17.06 -5.69 22.28
C ALA A 160 15.82 -5.68 23.19
N ASP A 161 15.35 -4.52 23.62
CA ASP A 161 14.14 -4.37 24.43
C ASP A 161 12.86 -4.60 23.60
N LEU A 162 12.92 -4.32 22.30
CA LEU A 162 11.79 -4.50 21.39
C LEU A 162 11.63 -5.94 20.89
N LEU A 163 12.74 -6.67 20.73
CA LEU A 163 12.73 -8.04 20.21
C LEU A 163 11.77 -8.96 20.95
N PRO A 164 11.78 -9.06 22.30
CA PRO A 164 10.87 -9.94 23.02
C PRO A 164 9.38 -9.58 22.84
N VAL A 165 9.10 -8.29 22.64
CA VAL A 165 7.71 -7.81 22.40
C VAL A 165 7.23 -8.32 21.05
N PHE A 166 8.07 -8.28 20.02
CA PHE A 166 7.71 -8.77 18.70
C PHE A 166 7.67 -10.30 18.62
N GLU A 167 8.60 -11.00 19.29
CA GLU A 167 8.63 -12.46 19.34
C GLU A 167 7.36 -13.04 20.02
N ASN A 168 6.79 -12.33 20.99
CA ASN A 168 5.59 -12.76 21.73
C ASN A 168 4.28 -12.21 21.11
N THR A 169 4.33 -11.43 20.06
CA THR A 169 3.13 -10.90 19.41
C THR A 169 2.67 -11.86 18.33
N ASP A 170 1.52 -12.49 18.52
CA ASP A 170 0.86 -13.29 17.48
C ASP A 170 0.28 -12.34 16.42
N PHE A 171 1.05 -12.16 15.34
CA PHE A 171 0.63 -11.32 14.22
C PHE A 171 0.09 -12.19 13.09
N LYS A 172 -1.15 -11.92 12.70
CA LYS A 172 -1.77 -12.54 11.53
C LYS A 172 -2.12 -11.47 10.51
N LEU A 173 -1.55 -11.60 9.32
CA LEU A 173 -1.74 -10.64 8.23
C LEU A 173 -3.19 -10.64 7.75
N ASP A 174 -3.82 -11.79 7.71
CA ASP A 174 -5.21 -11.99 7.31
C ASP A 174 -6.24 -11.34 8.27
N GLU A 175 -5.85 -11.11 9.53
CA GLU A 175 -6.67 -10.41 10.53
C GLU A 175 -6.47 -8.88 10.52
N GLN A 176 -5.58 -8.35 9.69
CA GLN A 176 -5.35 -6.91 9.66
C GLN A 176 -6.45 -6.18 8.85
N PRO A 177 -6.85 -4.96 9.24
CA PRO A 177 -7.85 -4.20 8.51
C PRO A 177 -7.54 -3.98 7.02
N TYR A 178 -6.28 -3.92 6.65
CA TYR A 178 -5.80 -3.74 5.27
C TYR A 178 -5.52 -5.05 4.52
N SER A 179 -5.84 -6.21 5.10
CA SER A 179 -5.50 -7.51 4.51
C SER A 179 -6.08 -7.72 3.12
N SER A 180 -7.29 -7.23 2.86
CA SER A 180 -7.88 -7.31 1.51
C SER A 180 -7.12 -6.48 0.47
N LEU A 181 -6.67 -5.28 0.84
CA LEU A 181 -5.81 -4.44 -0.03
C LEU A 181 -4.49 -5.15 -0.32
N PHE A 182 -3.88 -5.72 0.71
CA PHE A 182 -2.64 -6.48 0.55
C PHE A 182 -2.83 -7.72 -0.33
N THR A 183 -3.91 -8.48 -0.15
CA THR A 183 -4.19 -9.68 -0.94
C THR A 183 -4.38 -9.36 -2.43
N ILE A 184 -5.13 -8.31 -2.75
CA ILE A 184 -5.30 -7.85 -4.14
C ILE A 184 -3.95 -7.39 -4.71
N TYR A 185 -3.23 -6.55 -3.97
CA TYR A 185 -1.90 -6.08 -4.37
C TYR A 185 -0.95 -7.25 -4.64
N GLN A 186 -0.91 -8.23 -3.73
CA GLN A 186 -0.06 -9.41 -3.87
C GLN A 186 -0.42 -10.20 -5.12
N LYS A 187 -1.71 -10.53 -5.32
CA LYS A 187 -2.15 -11.44 -6.38
C LYS A 187 -2.10 -10.84 -7.77
N GLU A 188 -2.48 -9.57 -7.92
CA GLU A 188 -2.62 -8.95 -9.23
C GLU A 188 -1.40 -8.11 -9.66
N PHE A 189 -0.48 -7.80 -8.72
CA PHE A 189 0.69 -6.96 -9.03
C PHE A 189 2.01 -7.60 -8.61
N LEU A 190 2.17 -7.97 -7.35
CA LEU A 190 3.43 -8.52 -6.86
C LEU A 190 3.72 -9.90 -7.46
N ASP A 191 2.75 -10.83 -7.43
CA ASP A 191 2.89 -12.18 -8.01
C ASP A 191 3.12 -12.09 -9.53
N VAL A 192 2.53 -11.11 -10.22
CA VAL A 192 2.77 -10.86 -11.65
C VAL A 192 4.19 -10.38 -11.88
N SER A 193 4.70 -9.42 -11.11
CA SER A 193 6.08 -8.96 -11.22
C SER A 193 7.11 -10.05 -10.91
N VAL A 194 6.77 -10.99 -10.02
CA VAL A 194 7.58 -12.18 -9.78
C VAL A 194 7.52 -13.14 -10.99
N SER A 195 6.33 -13.40 -11.53
CA SER A 195 6.16 -14.32 -12.66
C SER A 195 6.80 -13.81 -13.96
N THR A 196 6.88 -12.49 -14.12
CA THR A 196 7.56 -11.84 -15.27
C THR A 196 9.07 -11.69 -15.08
N GLY A 197 9.60 -12.08 -13.91
CA GLY A 197 11.03 -12.02 -13.62
C GLY A 197 11.55 -10.63 -13.22
N LEU A 198 10.66 -9.65 -12.97
CA LEU A 198 11.06 -8.34 -12.45
C LEU A 198 11.53 -8.44 -10.99
N ILE A 199 10.94 -9.33 -10.22
CA ILE A 199 11.36 -9.65 -8.85
C ILE A 199 11.78 -11.12 -8.81
N HIS A 200 12.99 -11.38 -8.35
CA HIS A 200 13.54 -12.71 -8.26
C HIS A 200 13.25 -13.35 -6.89
N SER A 201 12.20 -14.17 -6.82
CA SER A 201 11.82 -14.85 -5.56
C SER A 201 12.88 -15.77 -5.01
N ASP A 202 13.71 -16.38 -5.88
CA ASP A 202 14.77 -17.33 -5.49
C ASP A 202 16.00 -16.64 -4.90
N ALA A 203 16.19 -15.36 -5.20
CA ALA A 203 17.31 -14.54 -4.74
C ALA A 203 16.80 -13.19 -4.17
N LEU A 204 15.66 -13.21 -3.50
CA LEU A 204 15.03 -12.01 -2.97
C LEU A 204 15.95 -11.29 -2.00
N ALA A 205 16.33 -10.08 -2.36
CA ALA A 205 17.08 -9.17 -1.50
C ALA A 205 16.28 -7.87 -1.35
N LEU A 206 16.00 -7.49 -0.11
CA LEU A 206 15.16 -6.36 0.22
C LEU A 206 15.96 -5.22 0.82
N ALA A 207 15.71 -4.02 0.35
CA ALA A 207 16.10 -2.78 1.01
C ALA A 207 14.91 -2.22 1.78
N GLY A 208 15.14 -1.68 2.96
CA GLY A 208 14.10 -1.06 3.77
C GLY A 208 14.51 0.32 4.24
N ASP A 209 13.58 1.27 4.15
CA ASP A 209 13.78 2.64 4.64
C ASP A 209 12.47 3.23 5.14
N GLY A 210 12.60 4.14 6.12
CA GLY A 210 11.50 4.91 6.68
C GLY A 210 11.38 6.28 6.02
N THR A 211 10.17 6.69 5.68
CA THR A 211 9.94 8.02 5.14
C THR A 211 8.76 8.71 5.83
N PRO A 212 8.88 10.02 6.20
CA PRO A 212 7.79 10.76 6.77
C PRO A 212 6.66 10.91 5.74
N VAL A 213 5.41 10.68 6.13
CA VAL A 213 4.22 10.99 5.32
C VAL A 213 3.43 12.07 6.04
N VAL A 214 3.50 13.27 5.50
CA VAL A 214 2.82 14.44 6.06
C VAL A 214 1.34 14.38 5.73
N THR A 215 0.49 14.51 6.75
CA THR A 215 -0.95 14.57 6.54
C THR A 215 -1.44 16.02 6.58
N SER A 216 -2.52 16.30 5.84
CA SER A 216 -3.19 17.62 5.85
C SER A 216 -3.88 17.94 7.18
N HIS A 217 -3.84 17.01 8.12
CA HIS A 217 -4.47 17.16 9.43
C HIS A 217 -3.62 17.97 10.39
N ARG A 218 -4.22 19.02 10.93
CA ARG A 218 -3.67 19.68 12.10
C ARG A 218 -3.95 18.85 13.35
N GLU A 219 -3.01 18.86 14.28
CA GLU A 219 -3.15 18.24 15.61
C GLU A 219 -4.39 18.83 16.32
N ARG A 220 -5.50 18.10 16.34
CA ARG A 220 -6.70 18.46 17.10
C ARG A 220 -6.97 17.36 18.11
N LYS A 221 -6.53 17.61 19.35
CA LYS A 221 -6.85 16.71 20.46
C LYS A 221 -8.29 16.92 20.89
N LYS A 222 -9.11 15.88 20.77
CA LYS A 222 -10.48 15.84 21.26
C LYS A 222 -10.53 15.26 22.69
N ARG A 223 -11.44 15.76 23.51
CA ARG A 223 -11.79 15.11 24.77
C ARG A 223 -12.69 13.93 24.48
N ILE A 224 -12.45 12.80 25.16
CA ILE A 224 -13.28 11.59 25.08
C ILE A 224 -14.36 11.56 26.16
N CYS A 225 -14.31 12.48 27.12
CA CYS A 225 -15.24 12.54 28.24
C CYS A 225 -16.44 13.46 27.94
N LYS A 226 -17.52 13.25 28.66
CA LYS A 226 -18.73 14.10 28.67
C LYS A 226 -18.67 15.23 29.69
N CYS A 227 -17.51 15.50 30.27
CA CYS A 227 -17.37 16.53 31.32
C CYS A 227 -17.87 17.91 30.90
N LYS A 228 -17.64 18.30 29.63
CA LYS A 228 -18.11 19.57 29.10
C LYS A 228 -19.65 19.64 29.04
N GLU A 229 -20.29 18.54 28.70
CA GLU A 229 -21.76 18.43 28.68
C GLU A 229 -22.32 18.54 30.10
N ASN A 230 -21.57 18.08 31.09
CA ASN A 230 -21.89 18.17 32.51
C ASN A 230 -21.41 19.49 33.16
N GLY A 231 -21.04 20.50 32.37
CA GLY A 231 -20.61 21.82 32.88
C GLY A 231 -19.17 21.87 33.42
N ILE A 232 -18.40 20.78 33.37
CA ILE A 232 -17.03 20.73 33.88
C ILE A 232 -16.08 21.14 32.73
N THR A 233 -15.48 22.32 32.81
CA THR A 233 -14.59 22.86 31.76
C THR A 233 -13.13 22.50 31.97
N ASP A 234 -12.71 22.14 33.16
CA ASP A 234 -11.32 21.93 33.57
C ASP A 234 -11.00 20.48 33.92
N CYS A 235 -11.57 19.53 33.18
CA CYS A 235 -11.33 18.13 33.42
C CYS A 235 -9.92 17.71 32.98
N LYS A 236 -9.34 16.74 33.71
CA LYS A 236 -8.06 16.10 33.40
C LYS A 236 -8.22 14.82 32.57
N CYS A 237 -9.41 14.58 32.01
CA CYS A 237 -9.66 13.41 31.19
C CYS A 237 -8.79 13.37 29.97
N ASP A 238 -8.47 12.16 29.53
CA ASP A 238 -7.65 11.91 28.37
C ASP A 238 -8.21 12.58 27.10
N ARG A 239 -7.32 12.85 26.18
CA ARG A 239 -7.65 13.40 24.88
C ARG A 239 -7.07 12.52 23.79
N TYR A 240 -7.73 12.44 22.66
CA TYR A 240 -7.24 11.72 21.49
C TYR A 240 -7.12 12.66 20.29
N PHE A 241 -6.28 12.28 19.34
CA PHE A 241 -6.18 12.97 18.07
C PHE A 241 -7.41 12.66 17.20
N SER A 242 -7.75 13.58 16.30
CA SER A 242 -8.81 13.35 15.30
C SER A 242 -8.45 12.22 14.33
N GLN A 243 -7.18 11.92 14.19
CA GLN A 243 -6.62 10.79 13.46
C GLN A 243 -5.65 10.05 14.40
N PRO A 244 -6.14 9.03 15.12
CA PRO A 244 -5.39 8.41 16.23
C PRO A 244 -4.06 7.78 15.83
N ASP A 245 -3.95 7.28 14.59
CA ASP A 245 -2.71 6.64 14.09
C ASP A 245 -1.65 7.66 13.63
N CYS A 246 -1.98 8.95 13.64
CA CYS A 246 -1.04 10.03 13.37
C CYS A 246 -0.54 10.67 14.66
N ASP A 247 0.73 11.09 14.65
CA ASP A 247 1.27 11.97 15.69
C ASP A 247 2.39 12.88 15.13
N ILE A 248 3.17 13.49 16.01
CA ILE A 248 4.23 14.41 15.64
C ILE A 248 5.55 13.66 15.54
N GLY A 249 6.15 13.69 14.35
CA GLY A 249 7.49 13.22 14.05
C GLY A 249 8.46 14.36 13.74
N TRP A 250 9.73 14.02 13.63
CA TRP A 250 10.78 14.90 13.17
C TRP A 250 11.25 14.47 11.79
N ASP A 251 11.17 15.36 10.82
CA ASP A 251 11.72 15.16 9.49
C ASP A 251 13.12 15.77 9.43
N SER A 252 14.13 14.91 9.44
CA SER A 252 15.54 15.33 9.41
C SER A 252 15.97 15.93 8.07
N SER A 253 15.29 15.59 6.98
CA SER A 253 15.58 16.10 5.65
C SER A 253 15.09 17.53 5.45
N ARG A 254 13.98 17.91 6.11
CA ARG A 254 13.37 19.23 6.06
C ARG A 254 13.67 20.09 7.30
N ASP A 255 14.37 19.52 8.30
CA ASP A 255 14.69 20.15 9.60
C ASP A 255 13.45 20.71 10.31
N CYS A 256 12.34 19.96 10.28
CA CYS A 256 11.07 20.42 10.86
C CYS A 256 10.25 19.29 11.49
N TYR A 257 9.34 19.69 12.39
CA TYR A 257 8.31 18.78 12.90
C TYR A 257 7.17 18.67 11.91
N TYR A 258 6.65 17.45 11.74
CA TYR A 258 5.47 17.19 10.93
C TYR A 258 4.43 16.38 11.73
N HIS A 259 3.18 16.43 11.29
CA HIS A 259 2.10 15.61 11.81
C HIS A 259 1.68 14.61 10.74
N GLY A 260 1.75 13.32 11.05
CA GLY A 260 1.46 12.28 10.07
C GLY A 260 1.87 10.88 10.48
N TYR A 261 2.34 10.13 9.50
CA TYR A 261 2.85 8.77 9.64
C TYR A 261 4.36 8.73 9.38
N ASN A 262 4.98 7.67 9.87
CA ASN A 262 6.23 7.16 9.34
C ASN A 262 5.91 5.91 8.50
N LEU A 263 6.14 5.97 7.20
CA LEU A 263 6.00 4.85 6.28
C LEU A 263 7.32 4.12 6.20
N TYR A 264 7.35 2.87 6.66
CA TYR A 264 8.47 1.98 6.42
C TYR A 264 8.15 1.09 5.22
N MET A 265 9.00 1.16 4.18
CA MET A 265 8.81 0.43 2.93
C MET A 265 9.90 -0.62 2.76
N LEU A 266 9.51 -1.86 2.48
CA LEU A 266 10.41 -2.89 1.96
C LEU A 266 10.31 -2.92 0.44
N VAL A 267 11.46 -2.85 -0.21
CA VAL A 267 11.60 -2.73 -1.67
C VAL A 267 12.57 -3.79 -2.16
N ASP A 268 12.28 -4.42 -3.27
CA ASP A 268 13.25 -5.26 -3.95
C ASP A 268 14.40 -4.41 -4.47
N PHE A 269 15.64 -4.79 -4.13
CA PHE A 269 16.78 -3.93 -4.39
C PHE A 269 17.20 -3.87 -5.86
N GLN A 270 16.79 -4.83 -6.67
CA GLN A 270 17.17 -4.89 -8.09
C GLN A 270 16.19 -4.09 -8.97
N SER A 271 14.91 -4.28 -8.72
CA SER A 271 13.84 -3.65 -9.52
C SER A 271 13.35 -2.31 -8.97
N ASP A 272 13.71 -1.94 -7.74
CA ASP A 272 13.16 -0.81 -7.01
C ASP A 272 11.63 -0.92 -6.74
N LEU A 273 11.05 -2.11 -6.93
CA LEU A 273 9.63 -2.32 -6.76
C LEU A 273 9.27 -2.54 -5.29
N PRO A 274 8.21 -1.88 -4.80
CA PRO A 274 7.76 -2.04 -3.43
C PRO A 274 7.21 -3.45 -3.18
N VAL A 275 7.57 -4.03 -2.05
CA VAL A 275 7.12 -5.37 -1.66
C VAL A 275 6.16 -5.31 -0.49
N PHE A 276 6.47 -4.53 0.54
CA PHE A 276 5.63 -4.44 1.73
C PHE A 276 5.70 -3.08 2.40
N PRO A 277 4.56 -2.39 2.54
CA PRO A 277 4.46 -1.13 3.27
C PRO A 277 4.06 -1.35 4.72
N HIS A 278 4.58 -0.53 5.61
CA HIS A 278 4.13 -0.48 6.99
C HIS A 278 4.00 0.96 7.48
N PHE A 279 2.78 1.39 7.82
CA PHE A 279 2.55 2.67 8.47
C PHE A 279 2.70 2.55 9.99
N CYS A 280 3.48 3.47 10.58
CA CYS A 280 3.50 3.70 12.01
C CYS A 280 3.23 5.18 12.33
N CYS A 281 2.98 5.48 13.61
CA CYS A 281 2.92 6.86 14.06
C CYS A 281 4.23 7.59 13.76
N ALA A 282 4.17 8.86 13.38
CA ALA A 282 5.33 9.67 13.02
C ALA A 282 6.43 9.73 14.10
N SER A 283 6.06 9.57 15.38
CA SER A 283 7.02 9.54 16.49
C SER A 283 7.82 8.25 16.62
N LYS A 284 7.49 7.21 15.85
CA LYS A 284 8.19 5.93 15.90
C LYS A 284 9.44 5.99 15.03
N HIS A 285 10.53 5.48 15.56
CA HIS A 285 11.80 5.40 14.83
C HIS A 285 11.75 4.30 13.77
N ASP A 286 12.54 4.43 12.69
CA ASP A 286 12.58 3.48 11.58
C ASP A 286 12.91 2.05 12.00
N SER A 287 13.74 1.89 13.06
CA SER A 287 14.03 0.56 13.63
C SER A 287 12.76 -0.17 14.12
N HIS A 288 11.72 0.56 14.55
CA HIS A 288 10.44 -0.02 14.93
C HIS A 288 9.69 -0.51 13.69
N GLY A 289 9.67 0.28 12.63
CA GLY A 289 9.07 -0.10 11.34
C GLY A 289 9.79 -1.32 10.73
N PHE A 290 11.12 -1.32 10.75
CA PHE A 290 11.95 -2.43 10.31
C PHE A 290 11.63 -3.73 11.05
N LEU A 291 11.66 -3.73 12.38
CA LEU A 291 11.32 -4.91 13.17
C LEU A 291 9.91 -5.41 12.86
N HIS A 292 8.95 -4.50 12.78
CA HIS A 292 7.57 -4.83 12.48
C HIS A 292 7.40 -5.47 11.10
N ALA A 293 8.08 -4.96 10.09
CA ALA A 293 8.04 -5.51 8.74
C ALA A 293 8.76 -6.88 8.67
N PHE A 294 9.96 -7.00 9.26
CA PHE A 294 10.76 -8.22 9.20
C PHE A 294 10.20 -9.37 10.03
N PHE A 295 9.75 -9.12 11.25
CA PHE A 295 9.18 -10.18 12.10
C PHE A 295 7.80 -10.64 11.61
N ARG A 296 7.17 -9.88 10.74
CA ARG A 296 5.84 -10.20 10.20
C ARG A 296 5.89 -10.87 8.83
N MET A 297 7.04 -10.86 8.15
CA MET A 297 7.24 -11.60 6.93
C MET A 297 7.69 -13.03 7.25
N LYS A 298 6.77 -13.99 7.08
CA LYS A 298 7.10 -15.40 7.10
C LYS A 298 7.56 -15.81 5.70
N PHE A 299 8.85 -16.02 5.52
CA PHE A 299 9.38 -16.57 4.28
C PHE A 299 9.03 -18.05 4.18
N ILE A 300 8.24 -18.42 3.19
CA ILE A 300 7.88 -19.80 2.88
C ILE A 300 8.70 -20.23 1.67
N CYS A 301 9.20 -21.46 1.69
CA CYS A 301 9.95 -22.01 0.55
C CYS A 301 9.14 -21.89 -0.75
N PRO A 302 9.66 -21.29 -1.84
CA PRO A 302 8.93 -21.09 -3.09
C PRO A 302 8.55 -22.40 -3.79
N LYS A 303 9.22 -23.52 -3.45
CA LYS A 303 8.91 -24.85 -3.98
C LYS A 303 7.78 -25.58 -3.24
N ILE A 304 7.11 -24.88 -2.30
CA ILE A 304 5.92 -25.42 -1.64
C ILE A 304 4.69 -25.07 -2.47
N SER A 305 3.94 -26.08 -2.86
CA SER A 305 2.65 -25.89 -3.50
C SER A 305 1.49 -26.14 -2.54
N HIS A 306 0.50 -25.27 -2.59
CA HIS A 306 -0.77 -25.44 -1.90
C HIS A 306 -1.80 -25.91 -2.93
N LYS A 307 -2.15 -27.19 -2.93
CA LYS A 307 -3.24 -27.72 -3.75
C LYS A 307 -4.27 -28.40 -2.87
N ASN A 308 -5.53 -27.97 -2.98
CA ASN A 308 -6.69 -28.57 -2.30
C ASN A 308 -6.52 -28.77 -0.79
N GLY A 309 -5.95 -27.79 -0.09
CA GLY A 309 -5.72 -27.85 1.35
C GLY A 309 -4.53 -28.74 1.78
N CYS A 310 -3.85 -29.37 0.85
CA CYS A 310 -2.63 -30.12 1.11
C CYS A 310 -1.40 -29.28 0.75
N ILE A 311 -0.42 -29.29 1.65
CA ILE A 311 0.87 -28.62 1.48
C ILE A 311 1.88 -29.70 1.06
N SER A 312 2.46 -29.57 -0.11
CA SER A 312 3.47 -30.49 -0.62
C SER A 312 4.70 -29.76 -1.12
N CYS A 313 5.87 -30.32 -0.83
CA CYS A 313 7.15 -29.82 -1.36
C CYS A 313 7.43 -30.49 -2.72
N THR A 314 7.85 -29.69 -3.70
CA THR A 314 8.20 -30.17 -5.04
C THR A 314 9.70 -30.43 -5.22
N CYS A 315 10.50 -30.42 -4.16
CA CYS A 315 11.93 -30.70 -4.20
C CYS A 315 12.18 -32.22 -4.32
N GLU A 316 13.14 -32.62 -5.14
CA GLU A 316 13.62 -34.03 -5.23
C GLU A 316 14.18 -34.50 -3.89
N THR A 317 14.85 -33.62 -3.15
CA THR A 317 15.34 -33.88 -1.79
C THR A 317 14.78 -32.81 -0.84
N PRO A 318 13.69 -33.11 -0.12
CA PRO A 318 13.10 -32.15 0.83
C PRO A 318 14.11 -31.78 1.93
N CYS A 319 14.31 -30.48 2.15
CA CYS A 319 15.24 -29.98 3.17
C CYS A 319 14.66 -29.94 4.59
N SER A 320 13.42 -30.33 4.76
CA SER A 320 12.71 -30.37 6.05
C SER A 320 11.50 -31.30 5.97
N ASP A 321 11.29 -32.07 7.04
CA ASP A 321 10.11 -32.91 7.24
C ASP A 321 8.91 -32.11 7.78
N ALA A 322 9.07 -30.81 8.02
CA ALA A 322 8.03 -29.96 8.54
C ALA A 322 6.93 -29.73 7.49
N LYS A 323 5.67 -29.82 7.91
CA LYS A 323 4.47 -29.64 7.09
C LYS A 323 4.46 -28.35 6.25
N TYR A 324 5.22 -27.33 6.66
CA TYR A 324 5.32 -26.02 6.01
C TYR A 324 6.66 -25.80 5.29
N GLY A 325 7.50 -26.84 5.14
CA GLY A 325 8.83 -26.73 4.61
C GLY A 325 9.80 -25.99 5.54
N ARG A 326 10.98 -25.64 5.03
CA ARG A 326 11.95 -24.86 5.81
C ARG A 326 11.49 -23.42 5.95
N THR A 327 11.15 -23.02 7.17
CA THR A 327 10.95 -21.61 7.52
C THR A 327 12.27 -21.06 8.05
N VAL A 328 12.71 -19.95 7.49
CA VAL A 328 13.86 -19.21 8.01
C VAL A 328 13.34 -18.12 8.93
N HIS A 329 13.56 -18.31 10.23
CA HIS A 329 13.38 -17.27 11.23
C HIS A 329 14.74 -16.57 11.41
N LEU A 330 14.86 -15.34 10.95
CA LEU A 330 16.03 -14.52 11.26
C LEU A 330 15.87 -13.99 12.69
N VAL A 331 16.47 -14.67 13.64
CA VAL A 331 16.56 -14.20 15.02
C VAL A 331 17.78 -13.30 15.13
N MET A 332 17.59 -12.00 15.25
CA MET A 332 18.66 -11.02 15.42
C MET A 332 19.19 -11.01 16.88
N LYS A 333 19.39 -12.17 17.50
CA LYS A 333 19.90 -12.29 18.89
C LYS A 333 21.35 -11.82 19.04
N ASP A 334 22.13 -11.96 17.98
CA ASP A 334 23.55 -11.57 18.00
C ASP A 334 23.68 -10.28 17.21
N ASN A 335 24.17 -9.24 17.85
CA ASN A 335 24.29 -7.88 17.35
C ASN A 335 24.67 -7.84 15.84
N PRO A 336 23.71 -7.62 14.92
CA PRO A 336 23.95 -7.74 13.47
C PRO A 336 24.88 -6.66 12.93
N ARG A 337 25.19 -5.64 13.75
CA ARG A 337 26.16 -4.59 13.40
C ARG A 337 27.60 -5.01 13.57
N LEU A 338 27.88 -6.03 14.38
CA LEU A 338 29.24 -6.51 14.63
C LEU A 338 29.68 -7.60 13.64
N PHE A 339 28.75 -8.37 13.11
CA PHE A 339 29.02 -9.50 12.22
C PHE A 339 28.27 -9.31 10.89
N ASN A 340 28.68 -8.30 10.13
CA ASN A 340 28.18 -8.17 8.77
C ASN A 340 28.82 -9.25 7.90
N ASN A 341 27.97 -10.04 7.23
CA ASN A 341 28.40 -10.93 6.16
C ASN A 341 27.69 -10.46 4.87
N PRO A 342 28.41 -9.98 3.89
CA PRO A 342 29.88 -9.81 3.82
C PRO A 342 30.44 -8.70 4.73
N PRO A 343 31.76 -8.72 5.02
CA PRO A 343 32.40 -7.69 5.87
C PRO A 343 32.29 -6.29 5.25
N ARG A 344 32.11 -5.25 6.08
CA ARG A 344 31.97 -3.84 5.62
C ARG A 344 33.13 -3.32 4.77
N SER A 345 34.32 -3.91 4.90
CA SER A 345 35.48 -3.56 4.10
C SER A 345 35.50 -4.20 2.71
N SER A 346 34.61 -5.14 2.43
CA SER A 346 34.58 -5.85 1.16
C SER A 346 33.88 -5.05 0.05
N LYS A 347 34.16 -5.38 -1.20
CA LYS A 347 33.48 -4.80 -2.37
C LYS A 347 32.03 -5.24 -2.43
N GLU A 348 31.74 -6.48 -2.03
CA GLU A 348 30.42 -7.08 -1.96
C GLU A 348 29.54 -6.29 -1.00
N TRP A 349 30.02 -6.00 0.20
CA TRP A 349 29.28 -5.19 1.16
C TRP A 349 28.97 -3.79 0.61
N LYS A 350 29.92 -3.19 -0.10
CA LYS A 350 29.73 -1.86 -0.68
C LYS A 350 28.66 -1.87 -1.77
N LEU A 351 28.58 -2.93 -2.58
CA LEU A 351 27.53 -3.10 -3.58
C LEU A 351 26.16 -3.29 -2.92
N GLU A 352 26.08 -4.17 -1.91
CA GLU A 352 24.84 -4.41 -1.15
C GLU A 352 24.40 -3.15 -0.39
N TYR A 353 25.34 -2.42 0.21
CA TYR A 353 25.02 -1.17 0.91
C TYR A 353 24.49 -0.08 -0.03
N ASN A 354 25.07 0.01 -1.23
CA ASN A 354 24.59 0.96 -2.24
C ASN A 354 23.16 0.62 -2.73
N ALA A 355 22.77 -0.65 -2.67
CA ALA A 355 21.41 -1.08 -3.01
C ALA A 355 20.33 -0.51 -2.06
N ARG A 356 20.70 0.00 -0.87
CA ARG A 356 19.77 0.71 0.03
C ARG A 356 19.08 1.89 -0.65
N THR A 357 19.71 2.51 -1.63
CA THR A 357 19.11 3.61 -2.39
C THR A 357 17.86 3.23 -3.19
N SER A 358 17.59 1.92 -3.35
CA SER A 358 16.36 1.41 -3.97
C SER A 358 15.11 1.85 -3.20
N ALA A 359 15.15 1.76 -1.87
CA ALA A 359 14.04 2.22 -1.04
C ALA A 359 13.87 3.75 -1.13
N GLU A 360 14.96 4.51 -1.21
CA GLU A 360 14.91 5.96 -1.39
C GLU A 360 14.30 6.34 -2.77
N ARG A 361 14.61 5.57 -3.83
CA ARG A 361 14.01 5.77 -5.16
C ARG A 361 12.52 5.45 -5.18
N SER A 362 12.11 4.34 -4.57
CA SER A 362 10.68 3.99 -4.43
C SER A 362 9.93 5.06 -3.64
N ASN A 363 10.44 5.46 -2.47
CA ASN A 363 9.87 6.53 -1.65
C ASN A 363 9.72 7.85 -2.42
N LYS A 364 10.68 8.18 -3.29
CA LYS A 364 10.60 9.36 -4.16
C LYS A 364 9.46 9.24 -5.16
N ARG A 365 9.30 8.08 -5.82
CA ARG A 365 8.19 7.84 -6.74
C ARG A 365 6.84 8.01 -6.06
N GLU A 366 6.67 7.42 -4.88
CA GLU A 366 5.43 7.54 -4.12
C GLU A 366 5.06 8.99 -3.82
N LYS A 367 6.02 9.78 -3.36
CA LYS A 367 5.79 11.15 -2.92
C LYS A 367 5.71 12.16 -4.05
N LEU A 368 6.66 12.11 -5.00
CA LEU A 368 6.80 13.12 -6.04
C LEU A 368 6.00 12.74 -7.29
N ASP A 369 6.14 11.51 -7.78
CA ASP A 369 5.54 11.12 -9.04
C ASP A 369 4.04 10.82 -8.84
N PHE A 370 3.67 10.11 -7.75
CA PHE A 370 2.27 9.78 -7.44
C PHE A 370 1.62 10.68 -6.39
N LYS A 371 2.35 11.67 -5.86
CA LYS A 371 1.83 12.68 -4.94
C LYS A 371 1.12 12.08 -3.73
N LEU A 372 1.76 11.13 -3.05
CA LEU A 372 1.17 10.45 -1.88
C LEU A 372 0.66 11.45 -0.85
N GLU A 373 1.47 12.47 -0.49
CA GLU A 373 1.17 13.44 0.56
C GLU A 373 0.07 14.44 0.19
N ASP A 374 -0.25 14.62 -1.10
CA ASP A 374 -1.30 15.53 -1.56
C ASP A 374 -2.72 15.00 -1.29
N GLY A 375 -2.84 13.76 -0.86
CA GLY A 375 -4.12 13.14 -0.49
C GLY A 375 -4.78 13.85 0.69
N ARG A 376 -5.99 14.36 0.51
CA ARG A 376 -6.78 15.03 1.57
C ARG A 376 -7.55 14.04 2.42
N HIS A 377 -6.88 12.99 2.87
CA HIS A 377 -7.50 11.88 3.60
C HIS A 377 -7.58 12.15 5.10
N ARG A 378 -8.68 11.70 5.74
CA ARG A 378 -8.95 11.92 7.16
C ARG A 378 -8.93 10.66 8.00
N SER A 379 -8.61 9.51 7.41
CA SER A 379 -8.57 8.23 8.10
C SER A 379 -7.41 7.38 7.59
N THR A 380 -6.91 6.51 8.43
CA THR A 380 -5.87 5.53 8.10
C THR A 380 -6.30 4.62 6.97
N LYS A 381 -7.58 4.20 6.96
CA LYS A 381 -8.17 3.45 5.85
C LYS A 381 -7.92 4.10 4.49
N MET A 382 -8.17 5.40 4.38
CA MET A 382 -8.00 6.14 3.14
C MET A 382 -6.52 6.27 2.74
N TRP A 383 -5.64 6.43 3.73
CA TRP A 383 -4.19 6.46 3.50
C TRP A 383 -3.67 5.12 3.01
N TYR A 384 -4.07 4.01 3.65
CA TYR A 384 -3.72 2.66 3.17
C TYR A 384 -4.25 2.39 1.77
N CYS A 385 -5.51 2.76 1.50
CA CYS A 385 -6.09 2.59 0.18
C CYS A 385 -5.28 3.34 -0.89
N ARG A 386 -4.97 4.62 -0.65
CA ARG A 386 -4.15 5.41 -1.58
C ARG A 386 -2.76 4.81 -1.75
N LEU A 387 -2.10 4.44 -0.66
CA LEU A 387 -0.76 3.86 -0.70
C LEU A 387 -0.74 2.59 -1.55
N TYR A 388 -1.58 1.60 -1.25
CA TYR A 388 -1.59 0.35 -2.01
C TYR A 388 -1.84 0.56 -3.50
N HIS A 389 -2.70 1.49 -3.88
CA HIS A 389 -2.91 1.81 -5.30
C HIS A 389 -1.70 2.50 -5.94
N ILE A 390 -0.94 3.29 -5.20
CA ILE A 390 0.34 3.83 -5.66
C ILE A 390 1.36 2.71 -5.88
N LEU A 391 1.43 1.75 -4.94
CA LEU A 391 2.33 0.59 -5.10
C LEU A 391 1.94 -0.25 -6.31
N MET A 392 0.64 -0.49 -6.53
CA MET A 392 0.11 -1.17 -7.71
C MET A 392 0.54 -0.48 -9.01
N LEU A 393 0.47 0.86 -9.06
CA LEU A 393 0.91 1.62 -10.22
C LEU A 393 2.42 1.55 -10.44
N GLN A 394 3.23 1.50 -9.38
CA GLN A 394 4.67 1.32 -9.55
C GLN A 394 5.01 -0.01 -10.22
N HIS A 395 4.27 -1.08 -9.89
CA HIS A 395 4.40 -2.36 -10.56
C HIS A 395 3.92 -2.30 -12.01
N LEU A 396 2.75 -1.71 -12.24
CA LEU A 396 2.17 -1.56 -13.57
C LEU A 396 3.10 -0.80 -14.53
N ASP A 397 3.71 0.28 -14.05
CA ASP A 397 4.68 1.09 -14.83
C ASP A 397 5.96 0.32 -15.18
N ALA A 398 6.32 -0.69 -14.38
CA ALA A 398 7.51 -1.49 -14.59
C ALA A 398 7.29 -2.66 -15.55
N TRP A 399 6.05 -3.01 -15.84
CA TRP A 399 5.75 -4.12 -16.75
C TRP A 399 6.02 -3.73 -18.20
N ASP A 400 6.69 -4.61 -18.93
CA ASP A 400 6.88 -4.45 -20.36
C ASP A 400 5.52 -4.48 -21.07
N LEU A 401 5.24 -3.43 -21.81
CA LEU A 401 4.07 -3.39 -22.66
C LEU A 401 4.29 -4.26 -23.89
N PRO A 402 3.25 -4.98 -24.34
CA PRO A 402 3.28 -5.61 -25.66
C PRO A 402 3.61 -4.55 -26.73
N PRO A 403 4.25 -4.93 -27.83
CA PRO A 403 4.55 -3.99 -28.90
C PRO A 403 3.29 -3.17 -29.27
N GLU A 404 3.43 -1.87 -29.36
CA GLU A 404 2.40 -0.82 -29.63
C GLU A 404 1.38 -1.19 -30.73
N SER A 405 1.69 -2.23 -31.49
CA SER A 405 0.90 -2.65 -32.63
C SER A 405 -0.44 -3.32 -32.32
N THR A 406 -0.64 -3.91 -31.11
CA THR A 406 -1.81 -4.80 -30.89
C THR A 406 -3.10 -4.00 -30.66
N LEU A 407 -3.13 -3.11 -29.70
CA LEU A 407 -4.33 -2.30 -29.44
C LEU A 407 -4.63 -1.35 -30.62
N LYS A 408 -3.60 -0.71 -31.15
CA LYS A 408 -3.72 0.17 -32.32
C LYS A 408 -4.30 -0.59 -33.53
N LYS A 409 -3.79 -1.77 -33.84
CA LYS A 409 -4.37 -2.64 -34.88
C LYS A 409 -5.82 -2.97 -34.60
N MET A 410 -6.14 -3.37 -33.37
CA MET A 410 -7.52 -3.71 -33.00
C MET A 410 -8.47 -2.53 -33.12
N ILE A 411 -8.01 -1.29 -32.92
CA ILE A 411 -8.83 -0.09 -33.11
C ILE A 411 -9.03 0.19 -34.61
N LEU A 412 -7.97 0.01 -35.43
CA LEU A 412 -7.97 0.34 -36.86
C LEU A 412 -8.52 -0.77 -37.76
N ASP A 413 -8.29 -2.05 -37.46
CA ASP A 413 -8.62 -3.19 -38.34
C ASP A 413 -10.13 -3.51 -38.46
N ALA A 414 -10.99 -2.68 -37.92
CA ALA A 414 -12.44 -2.84 -38.01
C ALA A 414 -13.15 -1.69 -38.78
N ALA A 415 -12.39 -0.91 -39.55
CA ALA A 415 -12.94 0.12 -40.44
C ALA A 415 -13.16 -0.48 -41.88
#